data_8188e4d8b530d0b648bd1aea12e8fb1c
#
_entry.id   8188e4d8b530d0b648bd1aea12e8fb1c
#
_cell.length_a   1.000
_cell.length_b   1.000
_cell.length_c   1.000
_cell.angle_alpha   90.00
_cell.angle_beta   90.00
_cell.angle_gamma   90.00
#
_symmetry.space_group_name_H-M   'P 1'
#
loop_
_entity.id
_entity.type
_entity.pdbx_description
1 polymer ?
#
loop_
_entity_poly.entity_id
_entity_poly.type
_entity_poly.pdbx_seq_one_letter_code
_entity_poly.pdbx_strand_id
1 'polypeptide(L)'
;RVLDFWFKVIVPIFDGFLKRSKINQSKYKIEQVENQLLFLERSINLQINQSISNYENTKESLSISTQNLQLAEDVYNATEKKFKEGVGSNLELIDSNNSLKIAQNQYFNSLYESIIASIDIKKTLGTLLIN
;
A
#
# COMPACT_ATOMS: atom_id res chain seq x y z
N ARG A 1 -41.39 -68.09 -22.44
CA ARG A 1 -40.14 -67.32 -22.27
C ARG A 1 -40.48 -66.23 -21.32
N VAL A 2 -40.31 -66.51 -20.00
CA VAL A 2 -40.59 -65.55 -18.94
C VAL A 2 -39.31 -64.77 -18.71
N LEU A 3 -39.38 -63.44 -18.89
CA LEU A 3 -38.30 -62.50 -18.57
C LEU A 3 -38.46 -62.09 -17.10
N ASP A 4 -37.67 -62.68 -16.22
CA ASP A 4 -37.59 -62.30 -14.83
C ASP A 4 -36.87 -60.95 -14.71
N PHE A 5 -37.62 -59.88 -14.55
CA PHE A 5 -37.13 -58.55 -14.22
C PHE A 5 -36.94 -58.48 -12.69
N TRP A 6 -35.71 -58.71 -12.22
CA TRP A 6 -35.36 -58.52 -10.83
C TRP A 6 -35.05 -57.04 -10.58
N PHE A 7 -35.99 -56.31 -10.02
CA PHE A 7 -35.73 -54.96 -9.49
C PHE A 7 -35.09 -55.10 -8.10
N LYS A 8 -33.78 -54.81 -8.01
CA LYS A 8 -33.07 -54.74 -6.74
C LYS A 8 -33.21 -53.33 -6.15
N VAL A 9 -34.19 -53.09 -5.28
CA VAL A 9 -34.34 -51.88 -4.51
C VAL A 9 -33.45 -51.97 -3.26
N ILE A 10 -32.30 -51.30 -3.27
CA ILE A 10 -31.45 -51.17 -2.11
C ILE A 10 -31.89 -49.90 -1.37
N VAL A 11 -32.67 -50.09 -0.30
CA VAL A 11 -33.01 -49.00 0.64
C VAL A 11 -32.00 -49.06 1.78
N PRO A 12 -31.09 -48.11 1.93
CA PRO A 12 -30.19 -48.10 3.10
C PRO A 12 -31.02 -47.72 4.33
N ILE A 13 -31.36 -48.72 5.14
CA ILE A 13 -32.18 -48.56 6.37
C ILE A 13 -31.37 -47.94 7.50
N PHE A 14 -30.02 -47.94 7.43
CA PHE A 14 -29.15 -47.40 8.45
C PHE A 14 -27.89 -46.78 7.86
N ASP A 15 -27.91 -45.47 7.65
CA ASP A 15 -26.76 -44.69 7.16
C ASP A 15 -25.78 -44.28 8.29
N GLY A 16 -25.86 -44.90 9.47
CA GLY A 16 -24.90 -44.82 10.58
C GLY A 16 -24.35 -43.39 10.82
N PHE A 17 -25.22 -42.37 11.01
CA PHE A 17 -24.82 -40.97 11.24
C PHE A 17 -24.02 -40.29 10.10
N LEU A 18 -23.75 -40.93 8.96
CA LEU A 18 -23.00 -40.37 7.83
C LEU A 18 -23.64 -39.08 7.29
N LYS A 19 -24.98 -39.05 7.19
CA LYS A 19 -25.70 -37.84 6.77
C LYS A 19 -25.51 -36.69 7.75
N ARG A 20 -25.60 -36.97 9.07
CA ARG A 20 -25.43 -35.99 10.13
C ARG A 20 -23.99 -35.49 10.18
N SER A 21 -23.01 -36.36 10.00
CA SER A 21 -21.59 -36.00 9.93
C SER A 21 -21.31 -35.11 8.74
N LYS A 22 -21.85 -35.38 7.53
CA LYS A 22 -21.74 -34.56 6.34
C LYS A 22 -22.38 -33.16 6.51
N ILE A 23 -23.55 -33.12 7.18
CA ILE A 23 -24.21 -31.84 7.49
C ILE A 23 -23.34 -30.99 8.43
N ASN A 24 -22.80 -31.58 9.50
CA ASN A 24 -21.92 -30.90 10.43
C ASN A 24 -20.63 -30.45 9.75
N GLN A 25 -20.04 -31.29 8.92
CA GLN A 25 -18.85 -30.94 8.13
C GLN A 25 -19.13 -29.75 7.20
N SER A 26 -20.30 -29.68 6.56
CA SER A 26 -20.72 -28.56 5.73
C SER A 26 -20.93 -27.28 6.55
N LYS A 27 -21.51 -27.39 7.76
CA LYS A 27 -21.66 -26.25 8.67
C LYS A 27 -20.31 -25.66 9.09
N TYR A 28 -19.35 -26.51 9.48
CA TYR A 28 -18.00 -26.06 9.83
C TYR A 28 -17.27 -25.42 8.63
N LYS A 29 -17.51 -25.92 7.41
CA LYS A 29 -16.96 -25.27 6.20
C LYS A 29 -17.55 -23.88 5.98
N ILE A 30 -18.85 -23.71 6.21
CA ILE A 30 -19.50 -22.39 6.11
C ILE A 30 -18.89 -21.44 7.14
N GLU A 31 -18.81 -21.85 8.41
CA GLU A 31 -18.21 -21.06 9.48
C GLU A 31 -16.74 -20.69 9.19
N GLN A 32 -15.99 -21.62 8.62
CA GLN A 32 -14.61 -21.38 8.18
C GLN A 32 -14.56 -20.30 7.09
N VAL A 33 -15.46 -20.36 6.09
CA VAL A 33 -15.52 -19.35 5.01
C VAL A 33 -15.96 -17.99 5.56
N GLU A 34 -16.92 -17.95 6.48
CA GLU A 34 -17.36 -16.71 7.13
C GLU A 34 -16.21 -16.06 7.92
N ASN A 35 -15.44 -16.84 8.66
CA ASN A 35 -14.25 -16.36 9.37
C ASN A 35 -13.16 -15.85 8.41
N GLN A 36 -12.97 -16.53 7.27
CA GLN A 36 -12.05 -16.08 6.23
C GLN A 36 -12.49 -14.75 5.61
N LEU A 37 -13.79 -14.60 5.37
CA LEU A 37 -14.37 -13.37 4.83
C LEU A 37 -14.18 -12.20 5.80
N LEU A 38 -14.45 -12.40 7.09
CA LEU A 38 -14.21 -11.42 8.13
C LEU A 38 -12.73 -11.02 8.25
N PHE A 39 -11.83 -11.99 8.14
CA PHE A 39 -10.39 -11.74 8.12
C PHE A 39 -9.98 -10.91 6.90
N LEU A 40 -10.51 -11.24 5.71
CA LEU A 40 -10.25 -10.50 4.48
C LEU A 40 -10.73 -9.05 4.59
N GLU A 41 -11.95 -8.84 5.09
CA GLU A 41 -12.50 -7.51 5.30
C GLU A 41 -11.63 -6.65 6.23
N ARG A 42 -11.19 -7.23 7.35
CA ARG A 42 -10.28 -6.54 8.29
C ARG A 42 -8.93 -6.24 7.65
N SER A 43 -8.40 -7.17 6.85
CA SER A 43 -7.14 -7.00 6.14
C SER A 43 -7.22 -5.86 5.11
N ILE A 44 -8.30 -5.78 4.36
CA ILE A 44 -8.54 -4.69 3.40
C ILE A 44 -8.64 -3.34 4.14
N ASN A 45 -9.41 -3.27 5.21
CA ASN A 45 -9.54 -2.04 6.00
C ASN A 45 -8.19 -1.59 6.59
N LEU A 46 -7.38 -2.53 7.08
CA LEU A 46 -6.03 -2.22 7.55
C LEU A 46 -5.15 -1.67 6.43
N GLN A 47 -5.18 -2.31 5.26
CA GLN A 47 -4.39 -1.88 4.10
C GLN A 47 -4.81 -0.48 3.62
N ILE A 48 -6.10 -0.18 3.59
CA ILE A 48 -6.60 1.16 3.24
C ILE A 48 -6.06 2.20 4.23
N ASN A 49 -6.18 1.96 5.53
CA ASN A 49 -5.70 2.89 6.55
C ASN A 49 -4.18 3.10 6.47
N GLN A 50 -3.41 2.04 6.23
CA GLN A 50 -1.97 2.13 6.03
C GLN A 50 -1.61 2.97 4.79
N SER A 51 -2.32 2.77 3.67
CA SER A 51 -2.09 3.53 2.44
C SER A 51 -2.43 5.02 2.62
N ILE A 52 -3.49 5.34 3.35
CA ILE A 52 -3.87 6.73 3.67
C ILE A 52 -2.78 7.37 4.53
N SER A 53 -2.39 6.74 5.64
CA SER A 53 -1.36 7.28 6.53
C SER A 53 -0.01 7.45 5.82
N ASN A 54 0.36 6.50 4.96
CA ASN A 54 1.58 6.60 4.15
C ASN A 54 1.51 7.79 3.18
N TYR A 55 0.39 7.99 2.52
CA TYR A 55 0.20 9.12 1.61
C TYR A 55 0.29 10.47 2.34
N GLU A 56 -0.33 10.60 3.52
CA GLU A 56 -0.26 11.81 4.33
C GLU A 56 1.18 12.10 4.76
N ASN A 57 1.90 11.10 5.25
CA ASN A 57 3.30 11.24 5.66
C ASN A 57 4.22 11.63 4.49
N THR A 58 4.04 11.04 3.31
CA THR A 58 4.86 11.38 2.14
C THR A 58 4.55 12.77 1.62
N LYS A 59 3.30 13.22 1.70
CA LYS A 59 2.90 14.59 1.37
C LYS A 59 3.53 15.62 2.30
N GLU A 60 3.56 15.35 3.60
CA GLU A 60 4.22 16.19 4.59
C GLU A 60 5.74 16.23 4.34
N SER A 61 6.37 15.09 4.11
CA SER A 61 7.79 14.97 3.78
C SER A 61 8.14 15.77 2.52
N LEU A 62 7.31 15.72 1.48
CA LEU A 62 7.49 16.53 0.27
C LEU A 62 7.38 18.03 0.56
N SER A 63 6.44 18.44 1.39
CA SER A 63 6.30 19.85 1.80
C SER A 63 7.56 20.35 2.52
N ILE A 64 8.08 19.57 3.48
CA ILE A 64 9.30 19.90 4.22
C ILE A 64 10.51 19.94 3.28
N SER A 65 10.67 18.95 2.41
CA SER A 65 11.81 18.92 1.48
C SER A 65 11.76 20.05 0.46
N THR A 66 10.56 20.49 0.06
CA THR A 66 10.37 21.67 -0.80
C THR A 66 10.83 22.95 -0.10
N GLN A 67 10.49 23.14 1.17
CA GLN A 67 10.94 24.29 1.96
C GLN A 67 12.45 24.25 2.19
N ASN A 68 13.02 23.08 2.46
CA ASN A 68 14.46 22.91 2.63
C ASN A 68 15.22 23.21 1.33
N LEU A 69 14.69 22.80 0.19
CA LEU A 69 15.26 23.12 -1.12
C LEU A 69 15.28 24.63 -1.35
N GLN A 70 14.17 25.31 -1.11
CA GLN A 70 14.08 26.78 -1.25
C GLN A 70 15.09 27.48 -0.35
N LEU A 71 15.19 27.07 0.92
CA LEU A 71 16.17 27.62 1.86
C LEU A 71 17.61 27.41 1.37
N ALA A 72 17.92 26.21 0.89
CA ALA A 72 19.26 25.91 0.36
C ALA A 72 19.59 26.72 -0.89
N GLU A 73 18.61 26.96 -1.78
CA GLU A 73 18.77 27.88 -2.92
C GLU A 73 19.04 29.32 -2.49
N ASP A 74 18.30 29.83 -1.52
CA ASP A 74 18.46 31.16 -0.99
C ASP A 74 19.83 31.34 -0.35
N VAL A 75 20.30 30.36 0.44
CA VAL A 75 21.63 30.36 1.04
C VAL A 75 22.72 30.32 -0.01
N TYR A 76 22.60 29.45 -1.01
CA TYR A 76 23.55 29.37 -2.11
C TYR A 76 23.65 30.71 -2.87
N ASN A 77 22.53 31.29 -3.27
CA ASN A 77 22.47 32.55 -3.99
C ASN A 77 23.07 33.69 -3.19
N ALA A 78 22.80 33.76 -1.88
CA ALA A 78 23.40 34.79 -1.00
C ALA A 78 24.91 34.59 -0.86
N THR A 79 25.39 33.35 -0.74
CA THR A 79 26.81 33.00 -0.63
C THR A 79 27.54 33.28 -1.95
N GLU A 80 26.92 32.94 -3.09
CA GLU A 80 27.47 33.25 -4.41
C GLU A 80 27.63 34.76 -4.63
N LYS A 81 26.64 35.53 -4.21
CA LYS A 81 26.70 37.02 -4.29
C LYS A 81 27.84 37.55 -3.43
N LYS A 82 28.00 37.13 -2.18
CA LYS A 82 29.11 37.51 -1.31
C LYS A 82 30.47 37.18 -1.93
N PHE A 83 30.59 35.98 -2.52
CA PHE A 83 31.83 35.58 -3.19
C PHE A 83 32.15 36.46 -4.39
N LYS A 84 31.19 36.82 -5.24
CA LYS A 84 31.33 37.70 -6.39
C LYS A 84 31.73 39.12 -5.96
N GLU A 85 31.26 39.60 -4.82
CA GLU A 85 31.60 40.88 -4.22
C GLU A 85 32.97 40.87 -3.48
N GLY A 86 33.64 39.72 -3.44
CA GLY A 86 34.97 39.58 -2.83
C GLY A 86 34.99 39.52 -1.30
N VAL A 87 33.81 39.39 -0.66
CA VAL A 87 33.66 39.32 0.81
C VAL A 87 33.35 37.89 1.31
N GLY A 88 33.13 36.93 0.39
CA GLY A 88 32.85 35.55 0.70
C GLY A 88 34.04 34.62 0.49
N SER A 89 34.06 33.51 1.24
CA SER A 89 35.07 32.47 1.11
C SER A 89 34.67 31.46 0.03
N ASN A 90 35.68 30.94 -0.72
CA ASN A 90 35.45 29.84 -1.67
C ASN A 90 34.95 28.56 -0.96
N LEU A 91 35.38 28.34 0.28
CA LEU A 91 34.91 27.20 1.07
C LEU A 91 33.42 27.30 1.38
N GLU A 92 32.94 28.47 1.80
CA GLU A 92 31.50 28.70 2.03
C GLU A 92 30.68 28.51 0.76
N LEU A 93 31.18 28.90 -0.40
CA LEU A 93 30.49 28.68 -1.68
C LEU A 93 30.40 27.17 -2.03
N ILE A 94 31.49 26.42 -1.81
CA ILE A 94 31.50 24.98 -2.04
C ILE A 94 30.53 24.24 -1.08
N ASP A 95 30.53 24.63 0.18
CA ASP A 95 29.67 24.05 1.20
C ASP A 95 28.19 24.34 0.94
N SER A 96 27.87 25.57 0.55
CA SER A 96 26.49 25.94 0.19
C SER A 96 26.01 25.21 -1.06
N ASN A 97 26.89 25.05 -2.08
CA ASN A 97 26.57 24.29 -3.29
C ASN A 97 26.34 22.80 -2.98
N ASN A 98 27.16 22.22 -2.10
CA ASN A 98 26.96 20.81 -1.66
C ASN A 98 25.64 20.67 -0.91
N SER A 99 25.32 21.61 -0.02
CA SER A 99 24.06 21.63 0.73
C SER A 99 22.85 21.74 -0.22
N LEU A 100 22.94 22.60 -1.25
CA LEU A 100 21.92 22.70 -2.29
C LEU A 100 21.71 21.37 -3.03
N LYS A 101 22.78 20.69 -3.43
CA LYS A 101 22.70 19.39 -4.11
C LYS A 101 22.07 18.33 -3.24
N ILE A 102 22.37 18.30 -1.94
CA ILE A 102 21.74 17.40 -0.97
C ILE A 102 20.24 17.68 -0.87
N ALA A 103 19.87 18.96 -0.75
CA ALA A 103 18.46 19.36 -0.68
C ALA A 103 17.68 19.01 -1.97
N GLN A 104 18.30 19.20 -3.14
CA GLN A 104 17.73 18.79 -4.43
C GLN A 104 17.48 17.27 -4.49
N ASN A 105 18.45 16.46 -4.10
CA ASN A 105 18.30 15.00 -4.07
C ASN A 105 17.18 14.60 -3.11
N GLN A 106 17.10 15.22 -1.95
CA GLN A 106 16.06 14.92 -0.96
C GLN A 106 14.66 15.31 -1.45
N TYR A 107 14.54 16.44 -2.13
CA TYR A 107 13.30 16.84 -2.78
C TYR A 107 12.85 15.83 -3.85
N PHE A 108 13.74 15.41 -4.75
CA PHE A 108 13.38 14.41 -5.78
C PHE A 108 13.00 13.06 -5.19
N ASN A 109 13.66 12.63 -4.13
CA ASN A 109 13.29 11.38 -3.43
C ASN A 109 11.89 11.51 -2.80
N SER A 110 11.62 12.61 -2.09
CA SER A 110 10.29 12.82 -1.47
C SER A 110 9.19 12.97 -2.52
N LEU A 111 9.49 13.59 -3.66
CA LEU A 111 8.56 13.70 -4.79
C LEU A 111 8.24 12.31 -5.36
N TYR A 112 9.25 11.48 -5.58
CA TYR A 112 9.08 10.12 -6.06
C TYR A 112 8.22 9.29 -5.09
N GLU A 113 8.54 9.31 -3.79
CA GLU A 113 7.78 8.61 -2.76
C GLU A 113 6.32 9.07 -2.69
N SER A 114 6.06 10.36 -2.81
CA SER A 114 4.72 10.93 -2.82
C SER A 114 3.90 10.47 -4.05
N ILE A 115 4.55 10.37 -5.22
CA ILE A 115 3.91 9.84 -6.43
C ILE A 115 3.56 8.36 -6.25
N ILE A 116 4.48 7.54 -5.74
CA ILE A 116 4.22 6.12 -5.49
C ILE A 116 3.08 5.94 -4.48
N ALA A 117 3.10 6.67 -3.37
CA ALA A 117 2.03 6.62 -2.37
C ALA A 117 0.67 7.04 -2.94
N SER A 118 0.64 8.03 -3.85
CA SER A 118 -0.58 8.45 -4.56
C SER A 118 -1.13 7.34 -5.48
N ILE A 119 -0.25 6.58 -6.13
CA ILE A 119 -0.65 5.44 -6.96
C ILE A 119 -1.15 4.29 -6.08
N ASP A 120 -0.46 4.01 -4.97
CA ASP A 120 -0.84 2.94 -4.05
C ASP A 120 -2.22 3.18 -3.41
N ILE A 121 -2.53 4.40 -3.01
CA ILE A 121 -3.86 4.72 -2.47
C ILE A 121 -4.95 4.52 -3.53
N LYS A 122 -4.72 4.95 -4.79
CA LYS A 122 -5.65 4.74 -5.90
C LYS A 122 -5.86 3.25 -6.19
N LYS A 123 -4.79 2.46 -6.16
CA LYS A 123 -4.83 1.01 -6.32
C LYS A 123 -5.63 0.35 -5.21
N THR A 124 -5.37 0.72 -3.96
CA THR A 124 -6.05 0.16 -2.78
C THR A 124 -7.54 0.49 -2.75
N LEU A 125 -7.92 1.67 -3.23
CA LEU A 125 -9.32 2.08 -3.39
C LEU A 125 -9.99 1.52 -4.66
N GLY A 126 -9.28 0.80 -5.51
CA GLY A 126 -9.80 0.25 -6.75
C GLY A 126 -10.10 1.29 -7.84
N THR A 127 -9.64 2.54 -7.68
CA THR A 127 -9.93 3.64 -8.61
C THR A 127 -8.91 3.77 -9.74
N LEU A 128 -7.88 2.93 -9.75
CA LEU A 128 -6.80 3.01 -10.76
C LEU A 128 -7.26 2.59 -12.19
N LEU A 129 -8.38 1.87 -12.30
CA LEU A 129 -8.90 1.31 -13.56
C LEU A 129 -10.17 2.00 -14.06
N ILE A 130 -10.60 3.10 -13.44
CA ILE A 130 -11.85 3.81 -13.79
C ILE A 130 -11.51 5.14 -14.48
N ASN A 131 -10.69 5.04 -15.53
CA ASN A 131 -10.52 6.15 -16.49
C ASN A 131 -10.51 5.61 -17.90
#